data_a6ea3930132383deb6d6c140c8047230
#
_entry.id   a6ea3930132383deb6d6c140c8047230
#
_cell.length_a   1.000
_cell.length_b   1.000
_cell.length_c   1.000
_cell.angle_alpha   90.00
_cell.angle_beta   90.00
_cell.angle_gamma   90.00
#
_symmetry.space_group_name_H-M   'P 1'
#
loop_
_entity.id
_entity.type
_entity.pdbx_description
1 polymer ?
#
loop_
_entity_poly.entity_id
_entity_poly.type
_entity_poly.pdbx_seq_one_letter_code
_entity_poly.pdbx_strand_id
1 'polypeptide(L)'
;MSEYKDYIDRIKREIDTIDLADRLGLNFDRSKKVAHCFNTGGHPNNDRNPSLGFFRDSQGVYRFKCFACGTSGTAIDLYAQVKGIVPCGQSPTQKELIQVCNELGEMYGISKPNNERRGAYKRKNEPKIATFDYKPITYQEPRITKSGEYKPPKYQAIYQDFYDACEPPNDELIKWWHDRGLTKKLLVWAGWRIQTLKTWACIEKRYSDSELVESGLKTANNGQIRRVFGDHNNVIVPLFNGTLESLVSKQQPPIITLRARDLHDKERKDKGEWSAKYLQPKATELCLYNYNRLYEWLTLYNSLPPVYVTESETDALAFYDYMRLYEGKDTYVVALEGASKDENSLVIRELLKAIEIKGKRPLIGVVKDADEAGDNFYKTLQRAFYKAGWHESKIKEICPWAELGLKDMGDYLKYMREHNPKDDPPTDT
;
A
#
# COMPACT_ATOMS: atom_id res chain seq x y z
N MET A 1 -18.92 -3.54 29.27
CA MET A 1 -18.29 -4.86 29.02
C MET A 1 -19.30 -5.96 28.66
N SER A 2 -20.56 -5.91 29.11
CA SER A 2 -21.58 -6.93 28.76
C SER A 2 -21.96 -6.91 27.26
N GLU A 3 -22.24 -5.74 26.68
CA GLU A 3 -22.75 -5.62 25.31
C GLU A 3 -21.73 -6.12 24.23
N TYR A 4 -20.44 -5.94 24.44
CA TYR A 4 -19.43 -6.45 23.50
C TYR A 4 -19.22 -7.96 23.64
N LYS A 5 -19.43 -8.50 24.85
CA LYS A 5 -19.44 -9.93 25.07
C LYS A 5 -20.62 -10.59 24.35
N ASP A 6 -21.80 -9.96 24.44
CA ASP A 6 -23.03 -10.42 23.76
C ASP A 6 -22.82 -10.38 22.22
N TYR A 7 -22.14 -9.38 21.70
CA TYR A 7 -21.78 -9.29 20.27
C TYR A 7 -20.86 -10.43 19.83
N ILE A 8 -19.81 -10.74 20.60
CA ILE A 8 -18.92 -11.88 20.34
C ILE A 8 -19.70 -13.20 20.38
N ASP A 9 -20.61 -13.37 21.38
CA ASP A 9 -21.39 -14.58 21.53
C ASP A 9 -22.42 -14.74 20.39
N ARG A 10 -22.97 -13.65 19.87
CA ARG A 10 -23.79 -13.66 18.66
C ARG A 10 -22.99 -14.12 17.44
N ILE A 11 -21.81 -13.58 17.19
CA ILE A 11 -20.92 -14.00 16.08
C ILE A 11 -20.67 -15.51 16.14
N LYS A 12 -20.37 -16.07 17.33
CA LYS A 12 -20.11 -17.50 17.49
C LYS A 12 -21.34 -18.38 17.22
N ARG A 13 -22.56 -17.88 17.48
CA ARG A 13 -23.80 -18.65 17.34
C ARG A 13 -24.48 -18.47 16.00
N GLU A 14 -24.38 -17.29 15.41
CA GLU A 14 -25.10 -16.93 14.18
C GLU A 14 -24.28 -17.28 12.91
N ILE A 15 -22.95 -17.26 12.98
CA ILE A 15 -22.10 -17.56 11.82
C ILE A 15 -21.85 -19.07 11.71
N ASP A 16 -22.40 -19.67 10.65
CA ASP A 16 -22.12 -21.06 10.32
C ASP A 16 -20.69 -21.21 9.78
N THR A 17 -19.91 -22.07 10.45
CA THR A 17 -18.52 -22.33 10.03
C THR A 17 -18.41 -22.98 8.67
N ILE A 18 -19.44 -23.66 8.17
CA ILE A 18 -19.51 -24.23 6.81
C ILE A 18 -19.64 -23.10 5.78
N ASP A 19 -20.59 -22.16 5.98
CA ASP A 19 -20.77 -21.01 5.11
C ASP A 19 -19.51 -20.12 5.11
N LEU A 20 -18.91 -19.92 6.29
CA LEU A 20 -17.68 -19.18 6.41
C LEU A 20 -16.51 -19.86 5.67
N ALA A 21 -16.38 -21.17 5.77
CA ALA A 21 -15.35 -21.94 5.06
C ALA A 21 -15.48 -21.80 3.53
N ASP A 22 -16.70 -21.85 3.02
CA ASP A 22 -17.02 -21.63 1.59
C ASP A 22 -16.61 -20.21 1.15
N ARG A 23 -17.02 -19.18 1.92
CA ARG A 23 -16.63 -17.76 1.68
C ARG A 23 -15.14 -17.50 1.74
N LEU A 24 -14.42 -18.25 2.57
CA LEU A 24 -12.96 -18.17 2.68
C LEU A 24 -12.23 -18.97 1.59
N GLY A 25 -12.96 -19.65 0.70
CA GLY A 25 -12.40 -20.40 -0.42
C GLY A 25 -11.74 -21.72 -0.02
N LEU A 26 -12.14 -22.30 1.12
CA LEU A 26 -11.67 -23.62 1.48
C LEU A 26 -12.28 -24.68 0.54
N ASN A 27 -11.48 -25.65 0.12
CA ASN A 27 -11.94 -26.76 -0.72
C ASN A 27 -12.84 -27.69 0.10
N PHE A 28 -14.15 -27.51 -0.05
CA PHE A 28 -15.18 -28.08 0.80
C PHE A 28 -16.07 -29.08 0.09
N ASP A 29 -16.16 -30.31 0.63
CA ASP A 29 -17.15 -31.30 0.21
C ASP A 29 -18.44 -31.13 1.01
N ARG A 30 -19.43 -30.44 0.44
CA ARG A 30 -20.73 -30.17 1.07
C ARG A 30 -21.50 -31.42 1.43
N SER A 31 -21.33 -32.53 0.69
CA SER A 31 -22.03 -33.78 0.93
C SER A 31 -21.56 -34.45 2.22
N LYS A 32 -20.29 -34.32 2.54
CA LYS A 32 -19.64 -34.94 3.71
C LYS A 32 -19.44 -33.98 4.88
N LYS A 33 -19.70 -32.70 4.70
CA LYS A 33 -19.44 -31.63 5.68
C LYS A 33 -17.97 -31.60 6.15
N VAL A 34 -17.05 -31.83 5.21
CA VAL A 34 -15.61 -31.82 5.47
C VAL A 34 -14.90 -30.99 4.40
N ALA A 35 -13.76 -30.40 4.77
CA ALA A 35 -12.89 -29.67 3.86
C ALA A 35 -11.44 -30.14 4.01
N HIS A 36 -10.61 -29.79 3.03
CA HIS A 36 -9.17 -29.88 3.20
C HIS A 36 -8.73 -28.85 4.25
N CYS A 37 -7.82 -29.26 5.13
CA CYS A 37 -7.32 -28.40 6.19
C CYS A 37 -6.41 -27.30 5.62
N PHE A 38 -6.65 -26.10 6.07
CA PHE A 38 -5.85 -24.92 5.69
C PHE A 38 -4.45 -24.88 6.34
N ASN A 39 -4.23 -25.67 7.39
CA ASN A 39 -2.93 -25.82 8.06
C ASN A 39 -2.04 -26.83 7.30
N THR A 40 -1.59 -26.45 6.12
CA THR A 40 -0.78 -27.34 5.27
C THR A 40 0.53 -27.80 5.92
N GLY A 41 1.14 -26.97 6.78
CA GLY A 41 2.35 -27.30 7.54
C GLY A 41 2.14 -28.33 8.65
N GLY A 42 0.89 -28.57 9.08
CA GLY A 42 0.51 -29.55 10.09
C GLY A 42 0.18 -30.95 9.53
N HIS A 43 0.31 -31.13 8.20
CA HIS A 43 -0.07 -32.38 7.54
C HIS A 43 1.10 -32.97 6.73
N PRO A 44 1.62 -34.16 7.06
CA PRO A 44 2.76 -34.76 6.36
C PRO A 44 2.49 -35.06 4.88
N ASN A 45 1.21 -35.16 4.46
CA ASN A 45 0.79 -35.50 3.09
C ASN A 45 -0.10 -34.43 2.45
N ASN A 46 0.07 -33.16 2.82
CA ASN A 46 -0.73 -32.02 2.32
C ASN A 46 -2.27 -32.25 2.37
N ASP A 47 -2.72 -32.93 3.44
CA ASP A 47 -4.15 -33.24 3.68
C ASP A 47 -4.85 -33.88 2.48
N ARG A 48 -4.23 -34.91 1.86
CA ARG A 48 -4.79 -35.60 0.68
C ARG A 48 -6.24 -36.04 0.86
N ASN A 49 -6.61 -36.43 2.07
CA ASN A 49 -7.98 -36.75 2.45
C ASN A 49 -8.53 -35.63 3.32
N PRO A 50 -9.67 -35.00 2.96
CA PRO A 50 -10.26 -33.95 3.75
C PRO A 50 -10.41 -34.33 5.22
N SER A 51 -9.75 -33.59 6.12
CA SER A 51 -9.72 -33.89 7.54
C SER A 51 -10.34 -32.82 8.43
N LEU A 52 -10.76 -31.69 7.86
CA LEU A 52 -11.40 -30.57 8.56
C LEU A 52 -12.91 -30.79 8.62
N GLY A 53 -13.44 -31.14 9.79
CA GLY A 53 -14.87 -31.33 10.01
C GLY A 53 -15.54 -30.11 10.64
N PHE A 54 -16.84 -29.95 10.39
CA PHE A 54 -17.66 -28.86 10.86
C PHE A 54 -18.89 -29.41 11.61
N PHE A 55 -19.19 -28.86 12.77
CA PHE A 55 -20.28 -29.34 13.62
C PHE A 55 -20.82 -28.22 14.52
N ARG A 56 -21.97 -28.50 15.15
CA ARG A 56 -22.55 -27.62 16.15
C ARG A 56 -22.43 -28.30 17.51
N ASP A 57 -21.90 -27.60 18.49
CA ASP A 57 -21.74 -28.14 19.83
C ASP A 57 -23.08 -28.15 20.63
N SER A 58 -23.07 -28.72 21.84
CA SER A 58 -24.25 -28.81 22.72
C SER A 58 -24.78 -27.44 23.17
N GLN A 59 -23.98 -26.39 23.04
CA GLN A 59 -24.41 -25.02 23.38
C GLN A 59 -24.91 -24.25 22.14
N GLY A 60 -25.01 -24.93 21.00
CA GLY A 60 -25.48 -24.36 19.75
C GLY A 60 -24.46 -23.48 19.02
N VAL A 61 -23.18 -23.55 19.38
CA VAL A 61 -22.09 -22.81 18.74
C VAL A 61 -21.57 -23.61 17.57
N TYR A 62 -21.38 -22.96 16.41
CA TYR A 62 -20.74 -23.57 15.25
C TYR A 62 -19.23 -23.69 15.46
N ARG A 63 -18.69 -24.87 15.19
CA ARG A 63 -17.28 -25.22 15.40
C ARG A 63 -16.68 -25.93 14.19
N PHE A 64 -15.35 -25.83 14.08
CA PHE A 64 -14.57 -26.67 13.20
C PHE A 64 -13.51 -27.44 13.99
N LYS A 65 -13.06 -28.57 13.46
CA LYS A 65 -11.94 -29.35 13.99
C LYS A 65 -11.27 -30.14 12.86
N CYS A 66 -9.96 -30.00 12.76
CA CYS A 66 -9.18 -30.92 11.94
C CYS A 66 -8.84 -32.18 12.76
N PHE A 67 -9.24 -33.34 12.26
CA PHE A 67 -9.00 -34.61 12.96
C PHE A 67 -7.59 -35.16 12.80
N ALA A 68 -6.79 -34.58 11.87
CA ALA A 68 -5.41 -34.96 11.66
C ALA A 68 -4.40 -34.09 12.44
N CYS A 69 -4.46 -32.74 12.31
CA CYS A 69 -3.53 -31.83 12.97
C CYS A 69 -4.06 -31.23 14.29
N GLY A 70 -5.33 -31.49 14.65
CA GLY A 70 -5.92 -31.00 15.90
C GLY A 70 -6.39 -29.53 15.90
N THR A 71 -6.09 -28.75 14.87
CA THR A 71 -6.57 -27.37 14.74
C THR A 71 -8.10 -27.30 14.88
N SER A 72 -8.60 -26.45 15.75
CA SER A 72 -10.04 -26.36 16.05
C SER A 72 -10.44 -24.97 16.57
N GLY A 73 -11.73 -24.67 16.57
CA GLY A 73 -12.23 -23.41 17.09
C GLY A 73 -13.68 -23.09 16.68
N THR A 74 -14.04 -21.83 16.82
CA THR A 74 -15.30 -21.23 16.38
C THR A 74 -15.13 -20.51 15.03
N ALA A 75 -16.16 -19.84 14.52
CA ALA A 75 -16.06 -18.99 13.33
C ALA A 75 -14.98 -17.90 13.47
N ILE A 76 -14.78 -17.38 14.67
CA ILE A 76 -13.75 -16.38 14.98
C ILE A 76 -12.36 -16.97 14.76
N ASP A 77 -12.09 -18.15 15.33
CA ASP A 77 -10.80 -18.84 15.21
C ASP A 77 -10.56 -19.27 13.76
N LEU A 78 -11.58 -19.77 13.06
CA LEU A 78 -11.49 -20.14 11.65
C LEU A 78 -11.07 -18.95 10.79
N TYR A 79 -11.76 -17.83 10.93
CA TYR A 79 -11.44 -16.62 10.20
C TYR A 79 -10.01 -16.13 10.48
N ALA A 80 -9.66 -16.02 11.76
CA ALA A 80 -8.37 -15.51 12.18
C ALA A 80 -7.21 -16.37 11.66
N GLN A 81 -7.35 -17.70 11.72
CA GLN A 81 -6.31 -18.65 11.29
C GLN A 81 -6.21 -18.74 9.76
N VAL A 82 -7.34 -18.78 9.03
CA VAL A 82 -7.34 -18.82 7.56
C VAL A 82 -6.81 -17.52 6.97
N LYS A 83 -7.12 -16.37 7.61
CA LYS A 83 -6.60 -15.05 7.20
C LYS A 83 -5.14 -14.82 7.65
N GLY A 84 -4.56 -15.72 8.43
CA GLY A 84 -3.21 -15.58 8.95
C GLY A 84 -3.04 -14.47 9.99
N ILE A 85 -4.15 -14.05 10.63
CA ILE A 85 -4.14 -13.07 11.73
C ILE A 85 -3.44 -13.71 12.95
N VAL A 86 -3.71 -15.01 13.17
CA VAL A 86 -3.04 -15.82 14.18
C VAL A 86 -2.51 -17.12 13.56
N PRO A 87 -1.46 -17.73 14.13
CA PRO A 87 -1.00 -19.04 13.71
C PRO A 87 -2.08 -20.12 13.88
N CYS A 88 -2.03 -21.16 13.05
CA CYS A 88 -2.95 -22.30 13.15
C CYS A 88 -2.90 -22.93 14.55
N GLY A 89 -4.08 -23.20 15.12
CA GLY A 89 -4.22 -23.75 16.47
C GLY A 89 -4.14 -22.72 17.61
N GLN A 90 -3.96 -21.44 17.30
CA GLN A 90 -4.00 -20.36 18.30
C GLN A 90 -5.29 -19.56 18.17
N SER A 91 -5.75 -19.01 19.30
CA SER A 91 -6.88 -18.09 19.34
C SER A 91 -6.40 -16.64 19.35
N PRO A 92 -7.21 -15.71 18.79
CA PRO A 92 -6.87 -14.30 18.74
C PRO A 92 -6.66 -13.67 20.12
N THR A 93 -5.69 -12.78 20.25
CA THR A 93 -5.56 -11.87 21.40
C THR A 93 -6.74 -10.89 21.44
N GLN A 94 -6.89 -10.16 22.56
CA GLN A 94 -8.02 -9.22 22.70
C GLN A 94 -8.10 -8.17 21.56
N LYS A 95 -6.97 -7.71 21.05
CA LYS A 95 -6.91 -6.73 19.94
C LYS A 95 -7.34 -7.39 18.63
N GLU A 96 -6.80 -8.55 18.33
CA GLU A 96 -7.12 -9.32 17.13
C GLU A 96 -8.57 -9.82 17.16
N LEU A 97 -9.10 -10.21 18.35
CA LEU A 97 -10.48 -10.60 18.55
C LEU A 97 -11.45 -9.47 18.17
N ILE A 98 -11.15 -8.24 18.58
CA ILE A 98 -11.96 -7.06 18.23
C ILE A 98 -11.96 -6.86 16.70
N GLN A 99 -10.79 -6.95 16.07
CA GLN A 99 -10.66 -6.83 14.62
C GLN A 99 -11.47 -7.91 13.89
N VAL A 100 -11.24 -9.17 14.23
CA VAL A 100 -11.93 -10.33 13.62
C VAL A 100 -13.44 -10.25 13.79
N CYS A 101 -13.93 -9.92 15.00
CA CYS A 101 -15.36 -9.77 15.23
C CYS A 101 -15.98 -8.63 14.43
N ASN A 102 -15.25 -7.54 14.22
CA ASN A 102 -15.72 -6.44 13.39
C ASN A 102 -15.84 -6.84 11.92
N GLU A 103 -14.84 -7.51 11.38
CA GLU A 103 -14.82 -7.98 9.97
C GLU A 103 -15.92 -9.04 9.74
N LEU A 104 -16.07 -9.98 10.66
CA LEU A 104 -17.15 -10.98 10.60
C LEU A 104 -18.53 -10.34 10.74
N GLY A 105 -18.69 -9.38 11.67
CA GLY A 105 -19.95 -8.65 11.83
C GLY A 105 -20.36 -7.89 10.57
N GLU A 106 -19.43 -7.25 9.90
CA GLU A 106 -19.66 -6.58 8.61
C GLU A 106 -20.00 -7.59 7.49
N MET A 107 -19.28 -8.71 7.43
CA MET A 107 -19.52 -9.77 6.42
C MET A 107 -20.90 -10.42 6.53
N TYR A 108 -21.41 -10.55 7.75
CA TYR A 108 -22.68 -11.23 8.06
C TYR A 108 -23.83 -10.30 8.49
N GLY A 109 -23.61 -8.99 8.46
CA GLY A 109 -24.63 -8.00 8.83
C GLY A 109 -24.99 -8.01 10.33
N ILE A 110 -24.11 -8.49 11.20
CA ILE A 110 -24.32 -8.52 12.65
C ILE A 110 -23.90 -7.17 13.25
N SER A 111 -24.88 -6.40 13.73
CA SER A 111 -24.66 -5.04 14.24
C SER A 111 -23.79 -5.02 15.50
N LYS A 112 -22.78 -4.16 15.52
CA LYS A 112 -21.97 -3.87 16.70
C LYS A 112 -22.80 -3.18 17.79
N PRO A 113 -22.47 -3.38 19.08
CA PRO A 113 -23.03 -2.57 20.14
C PRO A 113 -22.60 -1.12 19.99
N ASN A 114 -23.57 -0.21 20.07
CA ASN A 114 -23.32 1.24 20.01
C ASN A 114 -22.58 1.69 21.28
N ASN A 115 -21.31 1.99 21.16
CA ASN A 115 -20.49 2.50 22.26
C ASN A 115 -20.72 4.03 22.47
N GLU A 116 -21.97 4.48 22.53
CA GLU A 116 -22.31 5.89 22.77
C GLU A 116 -22.43 6.25 24.27
N ARG A 117 -21.74 5.56 25.17
CA ARG A 117 -21.75 5.95 26.59
C ARG A 117 -20.39 5.88 27.23
N ARG A 118 -19.52 6.87 26.93
CA ARG A 118 -18.57 7.45 27.90
C ARG A 118 -18.10 8.81 27.42
N GLY A 119 -18.57 9.88 28.09
CA GLY A 119 -17.99 11.22 27.97
C GLY A 119 -18.91 12.27 27.36
N ALA A 120 -20.16 12.35 27.82
CA ALA A 120 -21.01 13.51 27.52
C ALA A 120 -20.56 14.72 28.34
N TYR A 121 -19.55 15.44 27.83
CA TYR A 121 -19.43 16.86 28.15
C TYR A 121 -20.50 17.60 27.34
N LYS A 122 -21.54 18.08 28.03
CA LYS A 122 -22.60 18.91 27.44
C LYS A 122 -21.97 20.18 26.86
N ARG A 123 -21.73 20.23 25.56
CA ARG A 123 -21.59 21.48 24.82
C ARG A 123 -22.97 21.93 24.36
N LYS A 124 -23.36 23.11 24.84
CA LYS A 124 -24.58 23.81 24.44
C LYS A 124 -24.45 24.25 22.97
N ASN A 125 -25.49 23.95 22.19
CA ASN A 125 -25.89 24.63 20.94
C ASN A 125 -24.78 24.90 19.92
N GLU A 126 -24.43 23.87 19.12
CA GLU A 126 -23.81 24.08 17.81
C GLU A 126 -24.83 23.82 16.70
N PRO A 127 -24.82 24.58 15.60
CA PRO A 127 -25.75 24.38 14.49
C PRO A 127 -25.52 23.01 13.85
N LYS A 128 -26.59 22.32 13.48
CA LYS A 128 -26.55 21.05 12.75
C LYS A 128 -25.84 21.28 11.39
N ILE A 129 -24.59 20.88 11.33
CA ILE A 129 -23.82 20.85 10.08
C ILE A 129 -24.19 19.56 9.37
N ALA A 130 -24.51 19.65 8.10
CA ALA A 130 -24.71 18.48 7.25
C ALA A 130 -23.44 17.62 7.31
N THR A 131 -23.55 16.42 7.88
CA THR A 131 -22.50 15.43 7.84
C THR A 131 -22.41 14.93 6.41
N PHE A 132 -21.40 15.41 5.67
CA PHE A 132 -21.02 14.75 4.43
C PHE A 132 -20.53 13.36 4.77
N ASP A 133 -21.27 12.36 4.30
CA ASP A 133 -20.91 10.94 4.43
C ASP A 133 -19.77 10.68 3.45
N TYR A 134 -18.56 11.03 3.88
CA TYR A 134 -17.34 10.82 3.09
C TYR A 134 -17.01 9.33 3.14
N LYS A 135 -17.41 8.61 2.09
CA LYS A 135 -16.90 7.26 1.82
C LYS A 135 -15.59 7.42 1.03
N PRO A 136 -14.45 7.03 1.61
CA PRO A 136 -13.21 7.00 0.83
C PRO A 136 -13.47 6.17 -0.42
N ILE A 137 -13.05 6.69 -1.57
CA ILE A 137 -13.10 5.90 -2.79
C ILE A 137 -12.04 4.82 -2.65
N THR A 138 -12.47 3.66 -2.19
CA THR A 138 -11.66 2.46 -2.24
C THR A 138 -11.53 2.08 -3.71
N TYR A 139 -10.34 2.23 -4.25
CA TYR A 139 -10.04 1.82 -5.61
C TYR A 139 -10.00 0.30 -5.66
N GLN A 140 -11.15 -0.35 -5.86
CA GLN A 140 -11.30 -1.81 -5.87
C GLN A 140 -11.06 -2.44 -7.24
N GLU A 141 -11.01 -1.65 -8.30
CA GLU A 141 -10.80 -2.14 -9.64
C GLU A 141 -9.32 -2.12 -10.05
N PRO A 142 -8.82 -3.17 -10.70
CA PRO A 142 -7.47 -3.13 -11.24
C PRO A 142 -7.37 -2.00 -12.28
N ARG A 143 -6.31 -1.20 -12.20
CA ARG A 143 -6.07 -0.09 -13.13
C ARG A 143 -5.80 -0.56 -14.54
N ILE A 144 -5.41 -1.80 -14.69
CA ILE A 144 -5.23 -2.48 -15.97
C ILE A 144 -6.26 -3.61 -16.03
N THR A 145 -7.08 -3.61 -17.06
CA THR A 145 -8.04 -4.69 -17.32
C THR A 145 -7.30 -5.96 -17.76
N LYS A 146 -7.99 -7.11 -17.79
CA LYS A 146 -7.42 -8.37 -18.32
C LYS A 146 -6.99 -8.26 -19.78
N SER A 147 -7.57 -7.33 -20.55
CA SER A 147 -7.18 -7.01 -21.94
C SER A 147 -5.94 -6.11 -22.04
N GLY A 148 -5.42 -5.61 -20.92
CA GLY A 148 -4.28 -4.67 -20.92
C GLY A 148 -4.69 -3.21 -21.10
N GLU A 149 -5.98 -2.88 -21.11
CA GLU A 149 -6.47 -1.52 -21.20
C GLU A 149 -6.38 -0.79 -19.85
N TYR A 150 -5.98 0.45 -19.90
CA TYR A 150 -5.94 1.32 -18.73
C TYR A 150 -7.31 1.93 -18.42
N LYS A 151 -7.70 1.85 -17.15
CA LYS A 151 -8.90 2.50 -16.63
C LYS A 151 -8.50 3.69 -15.75
N PRO A 152 -8.76 4.92 -16.18
CA PRO A 152 -8.38 6.10 -15.41
C PRO A 152 -9.14 6.16 -14.07
N PRO A 153 -8.50 6.61 -12.98
CA PRO A 153 -9.18 6.85 -11.71
C PRO A 153 -10.18 8.02 -11.83
N LYS A 154 -11.23 7.98 -11.04
CA LYS A 154 -12.34 8.94 -11.09
C LYS A 154 -11.89 10.42 -11.07
N TYR A 155 -10.87 10.75 -10.31
CA TYR A 155 -10.41 12.13 -10.11
C TYR A 155 -9.09 12.44 -10.83
N GLN A 156 -8.70 11.64 -11.80
CA GLN A 156 -7.44 11.82 -12.53
C GLN A 156 -7.34 13.22 -13.14
N ALA A 157 -8.40 13.72 -13.74
CA ALA A 157 -8.42 15.05 -14.37
C ALA A 157 -8.10 16.16 -13.35
N ILE A 158 -8.67 16.07 -12.13
CA ILE A 158 -8.42 17.05 -11.05
C ILE A 158 -6.95 17.00 -10.60
N TYR A 159 -6.38 15.79 -10.46
CA TYR A 159 -4.97 15.63 -10.08
C TYR A 159 -4.02 16.11 -11.17
N GLN A 160 -4.36 15.86 -12.44
CA GLN A 160 -3.59 16.36 -13.57
C GLN A 160 -3.58 17.89 -13.61
N ASP A 161 -4.74 18.51 -13.49
CA ASP A 161 -4.86 19.97 -13.48
C ASP A 161 -4.14 20.60 -12.29
N PHE A 162 -4.22 19.95 -11.10
CA PHE A 162 -3.47 20.41 -9.94
C PHE A 162 -1.97 20.38 -10.19
N TYR A 163 -1.47 19.26 -10.72
CA TYR A 163 -0.06 19.11 -11.05
C TYR A 163 0.41 20.11 -12.12
N ASP A 164 -0.39 20.32 -13.15
CA ASP A 164 -0.06 21.25 -14.22
C ASP A 164 -0.01 22.71 -13.76
N ALA A 165 -0.80 23.04 -12.73
CA ALA A 165 -0.77 24.35 -12.07
C ALA A 165 0.40 24.53 -11.08
N CYS A 166 1.16 23.46 -10.76
CA CYS A 166 2.34 23.54 -9.90
C CYS A 166 3.52 24.18 -10.64
N GLU A 167 4.35 24.88 -9.87
CA GLU A 167 5.58 25.52 -10.37
C GLU A 167 6.71 24.49 -10.52
N PRO A 168 7.71 24.75 -11.38
CA PRO A 168 8.94 23.95 -11.46
C PRO A 168 9.67 23.86 -10.11
N PRO A 169 10.62 22.91 -9.94
CA PRO A 169 11.47 22.83 -8.75
C PRO A 169 12.17 24.16 -8.46
N ASN A 170 12.07 24.60 -7.23
CA ASN A 170 12.77 25.78 -6.70
C ASN A 170 14.17 25.42 -6.16
N ASP A 171 14.96 26.43 -5.81
CA ASP A 171 16.33 26.23 -5.32
C ASP A 171 16.39 25.40 -4.03
N GLU A 172 15.37 25.53 -3.15
CA GLU A 172 15.27 24.75 -1.93
C GLU A 172 15.13 23.24 -2.22
N LEU A 173 14.22 22.87 -3.12
CA LEU A 173 14.04 21.48 -3.54
C LEU A 173 15.28 20.96 -4.26
N ILE A 174 15.89 21.76 -5.14
CA ILE A 174 17.12 21.41 -5.85
C ILE A 174 18.25 21.15 -4.84
N LYS A 175 18.43 22.05 -3.86
CA LYS A 175 19.44 21.87 -2.80
C LYS A 175 19.19 20.62 -1.98
N TRP A 176 17.94 20.42 -1.50
CA TRP A 176 17.55 19.24 -0.74
C TRP A 176 17.84 17.94 -1.49
N TRP A 177 17.67 17.96 -2.81
CA TRP A 177 17.92 16.86 -3.72
C TRP A 177 19.43 16.57 -3.83
N HIS A 178 20.25 17.61 -4.06
CA HIS A 178 21.70 17.49 -4.10
C HIS A 178 22.31 17.01 -2.79
N ASP A 179 21.78 17.45 -1.66
CA ASP A 179 22.24 17.02 -0.32
C ASP A 179 22.06 15.50 -0.11
N ARG A 180 21.27 14.83 -0.98
CA ARG A 180 21.07 13.38 -1.03
C ARG A 180 21.81 12.67 -2.17
N GLY A 181 22.71 13.37 -2.81
CA GLY A 181 23.46 12.82 -3.94
C GLY A 181 22.68 12.67 -5.25
N LEU A 182 21.44 13.17 -5.30
CA LEU A 182 20.59 13.09 -6.49
C LEU A 182 20.87 14.25 -7.46
N THR A 183 20.77 14.01 -8.76
CA THR A 183 21.07 15.03 -9.77
C THR A 183 19.83 15.90 -10.09
N LYS A 184 20.06 17.15 -10.51
CA LYS A 184 18.99 18.01 -11.01
C LYS A 184 18.26 17.40 -12.22
N LYS A 185 18.99 16.69 -13.07
CA LYS A 185 18.45 15.99 -14.23
C LYS A 185 17.45 14.92 -13.82
N LEU A 186 17.79 14.14 -12.78
CA LEU A 186 16.88 13.14 -12.22
C LEU A 186 15.64 13.77 -11.60
N LEU A 187 15.76 14.95 -10.97
CA LEU A 187 14.62 15.70 -10.42
C LEU A 187 13.63 16.10 -11.52
N VAL A 188 14.12 16.63 -12.64
CA VAL A 188 13.28 16.98 -13.79
C VAL A 188 12.62 15.73 -14.37
N TRP A 189 13.38 14.64 -14.51
CA TRP A 189 12.86 13.37 -15.00
C TRP A 189 11.80 12.76 -14.08
N ALA A 190 11.98 12.86 -12.75
CA ALA A 190 11.02 12.39 -11.75
C ALA A 190 9.73 13.23 -11.72
N GLY A 191 9.76 14.43 -12.31
CA GLY A 191 8.60 15.31 -12.43
C GLY A 191 8.14 15.91 -11.09
N TRP A 192 9.02 16.05 -10.10
CA TRP A 192 8.64 16.69 -8.85
C TRP A 192 8.46 18.20 -9.06
N ARG A 193 7.42 18.77 -8.47
CA ARG A 193 7.04 20.18 -8.64
C ARG A 193 6.73 20.84 -7.30
N ILE A 194 6.52 22.15 -7.31
CA ILE A 194 6.17 22.96 -6.13
C ILE A 194 4.73 23.46 -6.24
N GLN A 195 3.90 23.14 -5.26
CA GLN A 195 2.59 23.78 -5.13
C GLN A 195 2.73 25.10 -4.38
N THR A 196 1.94 26.10 -4.78
CA THR A 196 1.93 27.43 -4.24
C THR A 196 0.50 27.92 -4.03
N LEU A 197 0.34 29.11 -3.45
CA LEU A 197 -0.98 29.75 -3.39
C LEU A 197 -1.58 30.00 -4.77
N LYS A 198 -0.74 30.21 -5.81
CA LYS A 198 -1.21 30.35 -7.20
C LYS A 198 -1.78 29.03 -7.73
N THR A 199 -1.15 27.90 -7.40
CA THR A 199 -1.66 26.57 -7.73
C THR A 199 -3.08 26.41 -7.20
N TRP A 200 -3.28 26.69 -5.90
CA TRP A 200 -4.59 26.60 -5.28
C TRP A 200 -5.60 27.58 -5.85
N ALA A 201 -5.21 28.82 -6.10
CA ALA A 201 -6.09 29.82 -6.73
C ALA A 201 -6.56 29.38 -8.12
N CYS A 202 -5.69 28.71 -8.90
CA CYS A 202 -6.04 28.15 -10.20
C CYS A 202 -7.07 27.03 -10.07
N ILE A 203 -6.84 26.09 -9.15
CA ILE A 203 -7.68 24.91 -8.94
C ILE A 203 -9.03 25.29 -8.32
N GLU A 204 -9.05 26.16 -7.32
CA GLU A 204 -10.27 26.64 -6.65
C GLU A 204 -11.15 27.50 -7.57
N LYS A 205 -10.60 28.09 -8.62
CA LYS A 205 -11.37 28.75 -9.67
C LYS A 205 -12.04 27.76 -10.63
N ARG A 206 -11.43 26.58 -10.83
CA ARG A 206 -11.86 25.58 -11.81
C ARG A 206 -12.82 24.54 -11.24
N TYR A 207 -12.65 24.19 -9.98
CA TYR A 207 -13.39 23.15 -9.29
C TYR A 207 -14.08 23.68 -8.04
N SER A 208 -15.29 23.21 -7.78
CA SER A 208 -16.05 23.52 -6.57
C SER A 208 -15.40 22.87 -5.34
N ASP A 209 -15.70 23.41 -4.16
CA ASP A 209 -15.28 22.83 -2.89
C ASP A 209 -15.76 21.38 -2.72
N SER A 210 -16.96 21.06 -3.22
CA SER A 210 -17.50 19.69 -3.19
C SER A 210 -16.62 18.73 -3.99
N GLU A 211 -16.25 19.07 -5.21
CA GLU A 211 -15.37 18.26 -6.07
C GLU A 211 -13.98 18.09 -5.46
N LEU A 212 -13.43 19.16 -4.87
CA LEU A 212 -12.14 19.13 -4.21
C LEU A 212 -12.15 18.30 -2.91
N VAL A 213 -13.26 18.28 -2.19
CA VAL A 213 -13.45 17.41 -1.02
C VAL A 213 -13.63 15.96 -1.46
N GLU A 214 -14.43 15.70 -2.48
CA GLU A 214 -14.62 14.36 -3.03
C GLU A 214 -13.32 13.77 -3.60
N SER A 215 -12.49 14.59 -4.26
CA SER A 215 -11.16 14.17 -4.74
C SER A 215 -10.14 13.97 -3.62
N GLY A 216 -10.44 14.43 -2.39
CA GLY A 216 -9.56 14.37 -1.24
C GLY A 216 -8.44 15.41 -1.24
N LEU A 217 -8.42 16.37 -2.15
CA LEU A 217 -7.52 17.53 -2.11
C LEU A 217 -7.90 18.53 -1.01
N LYS A 218 -9.18 18.57 -0.65
CA LYS A 218 -9.68 19.28 0.52
C LYS A 218 -10.34 18.33 1.52
N THR A 219 -10.52 18.78 2.74
CA THR A 219 -11.30 18.07 3.77
C THR A 219 -12.33 18.98 4.36
N ALA A 220 -13.51 18.43 4.65
CA ALA A 220 -14.57 19.12 5.40
C ALA A 220 -14.62 18.56 6.84
N ASN A 221 -14.25 19.37 7.82
CA ASN A 221 -14.33 19.03 9.24
C ASN A 221 -15.00 20.16 10.00
N ASN A 222 -16.03 19.84 10.80
CA ASN A 222 -16.75 20.81 11.62
C ASN A 222 -17.18 22.09 10.87
N GLY A 223 -17.66 21.92 9.61
CA GLY A 223 -18.10 23.01 8.76
C GLY A 223 -16.98 23.86 8.15
N GLN A 224 -15.73 23.52 8.41
CA GLN A 224 -14.58 24.18 7.79
C GLN A 224 -14.00 23.30 6.69
N ILE A 225 -13.82 23.90 5.52
CA ILE A 225 -13.13 23.26 4.39
C ILE A 225 -11.66 23.69 4.43
N ARG A 226 -10.76 22.70 4.42
CA ARG A 226 -9.33 22.94 4.47
C ARG A 226 -8.61 22.16 3.36
N ARG A 227 -7.53 22.74 2.84
CA ARG A 227 -6.62 22.06 1.91
C ARG A 227 -5.92 20.92 2.63
N VAL A 228 -5.77 19.77 1.97
CA VAL A 228 -5.00 18.63 2.51
C VAL A 228 -3.51 18.93 2.46
N PHE A 229 -3.05 19.54 1.37
CA PHE A 229 -1.67 19.98 1.23
C PHE A 229 -1.53 21.39 1.80
N GLY A 230 -0.88 21.50 2.95
CA GLY A 230 -0.57 22.78 3.61
C GLY A 230 0.70 23.41 3.04
N ASP A 231 1.04 24.58 3.58
CA ASP A 231 2.20 25.36 3.11
C ASP A 231 3.53 24.63 3.30
N HIS A 232 3.62 23.71 4.25
CA HIS A 232 4.84 22.92 4.54
C HIS A 232 4.98 21.70 3.63
N ASN A 233 3.87 21.12 3.21
CA ASN A 233 3.85 20.02 2.26
C ASN A 233 3.72 20.57 0.84
N ASN A 234 4.72 21.34 0.43
CA ASN A 234 4.69 22.09 -0.83
C ASN A 234 5.33 21.35 -2.01
N VAL A 235 6.09 20.29 -1.77
CA VAL A 235 6.69 19.50 -2.84
C VAL A 235 5.73 18.42 -3.30
N ILE A 236 5.30 18.52 -4.54
CA ILE A 236 4.37 17.57 -5.16
C ILE A 236 5.15 16.47 -5.88
N VAL A 237 4.91 15.25 -5.44
CA VAL A 237 5.42 14.01 -6.02
C VAL A 237 4.31 13.38 -6.84
N PRO A 238 4.42 13.37 -8.19
CA PRO A 238 3.41 12.77 -9.03
C PRO A 238 3.55 11.24 -9.05
N LEU A 239 2.42 10.55 -9.07
CA LEU A 239 2.35 9.14 -9.36
C LEU A 239 1.73 8.95 -10.74
N PHE A 240 2.57 8.55 -11.67
CA PHE A 240 2.18 8.40 -13.06
C PHE A 240 1.63 7.01 -13.36
N ASN A 241 0.78 6.96 -14.37
CA ASN A 241 0.38 5.71 -14.95
C ASN A 241 1.13 5.42 -16.26
N GLY A 242 1.48 4.15 -16.48
CA GLY A 242 1.98 3.71 -17.77
C GLY A 242 0.84 3.44 -18.73
N THR A 243 0.85 4.07 -19.89
CA THR A 243 -0.02 3.74 -21.00
C THR A 243 0.82 3.41 -22.23
N LEU A 244 0.31 2.54 -23.10
CA LEU A 244 0.98 2.24 -24.37
C LEU A 244 1.12 3.53 -25.22
N GLU A 245 0.15 4.42 -25.14
CA GLU A 245 0.16 5.70 -25.82
C GLU A 245 1.28 6.62 -25.33
N SER A 246 1.51 6.70 -24.01
CA SER A 246 2.61 7.49 -23.45
C SER A 246 3.99 6.96 -23.85
N LEU A 247 4.13 5.64 -24.03
CA LEU A 247 5.35 5.00 -24.55
C LEU A 247 5.64 5.39 -26.00
N VAL A 248 4.61 5.30 -26.85
CA VAL A 248 4.77 5.54 -28.29
C VAL A 248 4.94 7.04 -28.59
N SER A 249 4.19 7.90 -27.92
CA SER A 249 4.21 9.35 -28.15
C SER A 249 5.35 10.09 -27.47
N LYS A 250 6.11 9.43 -26.59
CA LYS A 250 7.12 10.05 -25.68
C LYS A 250 6.53 11.19 -24.83
N GLN A 251 5.23 11.21 -24.65
CA GLN A 251 4.55 12.18 -23.79
C GLN A 251 4.61 11.74 -22.33
N GLN A 252 4.52 12.72 -21.44
CA GLN A 252 4.44 12.44 -20.02
C GLN A 252 3.18 11.62 -19.73
N PRO A 253 3.28 10.47 -19.04
CA PRO A 253 2.11 9.66 -18.75
C PRO A 253 1.17 10.38 -17.81
N PRO A 254 -0.14 10.11 -17.89
CA PRO A 254 -1.12 10.75 -17.04
C PRO A 254 -0.89 10.42 -15.55
N ILE A 255 -1.24 11.38 -14.70
CA ILE A 255 -1.13 11.25 -13.25
C ILE A 255 -2.27 10.39 -12.72
N ILE A 256 -1.94 9.44 -11.84
CA ILE A 256 -2.93 8.64 -11.11
C ILE A 256 -3.37 9.36 -9.85
N THR A 257 -2.41 9.83 -9.09
CA THR A 257 -2.59 10.58 -7.84
C THR A 257 -1.33 11.40 -7.54
N LEU A 258 -1.39 12.14 -6.45
CA LEU A 258 -0.33 13.03 -6.00
C LEU A 258 0.01 12.73 -4.54
N ARG A 259 1.26 12.97 -4.18
CA ARG A 259 1.69 13.09 -2.78
C ARG A 259 2.33 14.45 -2.58
N ALA A 260 2.14 15.02 -1.41
CA ALA A 260 2.80 16.24 -1.01
C ALA A 260 3.81 15.93 0.09
N ARG A 261 5.05 16.34 -0.10
CA ARG A 261 6.15 16.11 0.82
C ARG A 261 6.52 17.39 1.59
N ASP A 262 6.80 17.24 2.89
CA ASP A 262 7.50 18.23 3.71
C ASP A 262 9.00 17.91 3.68
N LEU A 263 9.83 18.85 3.20
CA LEU A 263 11.29 18.67 3.16
C LEU A 263 11.93 18.79 4.56
N HIS A 264 11.26 19.44 5.50
CA HIS A 264 11.72 19.74 6.85
C HIS A 264 10.93 19.01 7.94
N ASP A 265 10.28 17.91 7.63
CA ASP A 265 9.44 17.17 8.57
C ASP A 265 10.19 16.75 9.85
N LYS A 266 11.45 16.38 9.73
CA LYS A 266 12.30 16.02 10.86
C LYS A 266 12.59 17.22 11.76
N GLU A 267 13.04 18.33 11.19
CA GLU A 267 13.35 19.56 11.93
C GLU A 267 12.13 20.10 12.69
N ARG A 268 10.92 19.99 12.08
CA ARG A 268 9.67 20.40 12.73
C ARG A 268 9.32 19.50 13.91
N LYS A 269 9.45 18.19 13.73
CA LYS A 269 9.21 17.21 14.80
C LYS A 269 10.17 17.43 15.97
N ASP A 270 11.44 17.71 15.67
CA ASP A 270 12.46 18.01 16.69
C ASP A 270 12.13 19.29 17.49
N LYS A 271 11.41 20.24 16.87
CA LYS A 271 10.86 21.45 17.53
C LYS A 271 9.51 21.23 18.21
N GLY A 272 8.97 20.00 18.21
CA GLY A 272 7.65 19.69 18.76
C GLY A 272 6.46 20.15 17.89
N GLU A 273 6.72 20.55 16.65
CA GLU A 273 5.67 20.90 15.69
C GLU A 273 5.06 19.66 15.05
N TRP A 274 3.74 19.71 14.79
CA TRP A 274 3.12 18.67 14.01
C TRP A 274 3.63 18.71 12.55
N SER A 275 4.12 17.59 12.07
CA SER A 275 4.51 17.43 10.68
C SER A 275 4.26 16.01 10.19
N ALA A 276 3.84 15.91 8.93
CA ALA A 276 3.75 14.67 8.19
C ALA A 276 4.76 14.70 7.04
N LYS A 277 5.65 13.71 7.01
CA LYS A 277 6.64 13.58 5.91
C LYS A 277 5.96 13.58 4.55
N TYR A 278 4.82 12.90 4.44
CA TYR A 278 3.98 12.88 3.25
C TYR A 278 2.51 13.03 3.59
N LEU A 279 1.80 13.76 2.75
CA LEU A 279 0.35 13.81 2.68
C LEU A 279 -0.12 13.34 1.30
N GLN A 280 -1.31 12.77 1.22
CA GLN A 280 -1.93 12.37 -0.04
C GLN A 280 -3.42 12.71 -0.03
N PRO A 281 -4.07 12.83 -1.19
CA PRO A 281 -5.50 13.02 -1.26
C PRO A 281 -6.24 11.89 -0.54
N LYS A 282 -7.17 12.21 0.34
CA LYS A 282 -7.89 11.24 1.16
C LYS A 282 -8.80 10.27 0.37
N ALA A 283 -9.12 10.64 -0.87
CA ALA A 283 -9.95 9.83 -1.76
C ALA A 283 -9.16 8.77 -2.54
N THR A 284 -7.83 8.75 -2.41
CA THR A 284 -6.98 7.81 -3.13
C THR A 284 -6.27 6.87 -2.20
N GLU A 285 -6.15 5.63 -2.62
CA GLU A 285 -5.27 4.66 -1.99
C GLU A 285 -3.81 4.91 -2.40
N LEU A 286 -2.90 4.34 -1.62
CA LEU A 286 -1.49 4.31 -1.96
C LEU A 286 -1.28 3.60 -3.30
N CYS A 287 -0.38 4.14 -4.11
CA CYS A 287 -0.03 3.64 -5.41
C CYS A 287 1.45 3.29 -5.48
N LEU A 288 1.82 2.45 -6.43
CA LEU A 288 3.24 2.22 -6.73
C LEU A 288 3.85 3.48 -7.35
N TYR A 289 4.93 3.95 -6.77
CA TYR A 289 5.77 4.96 -7.41
C TYR A 289 6.50 4.33 -8.61
N ASN A 290 6.64 5.05 -9.71
CA ASN A 290 7.18 4.56 -10.99
C ASN A 290 6.38 3.40 -11.62
N TYR A 291 5.09 3.27 -11.34
CA TYR A 291 4.25 2.24 -11.95
C TYR A 291 4.25 2.29 -13.49
N ASN A 292 4.26 3.49 -14.07
CA ASN A 292 4.37 3.70 -15.52
C ASN A 292 5.65 3.05 -16.09
N ARG A 293 6.77 3.18 -15.40
CA ARG A 293 8.05 2.58 -15.84
C ARG A 293 8.03 1.07 -15.79
N LEU A 294 7.37 0.47 -14.78
CA LEU A 294 7.17 -0.97 -14.70
C LEU A 294 6.37 -1.48 -15.91
N TYR A 295 5.29 -0.79 -16.23
CA TYR A 295 4.47 -1.15 -17.38
C TYR A 295 5.27 -1.05 -18.69
N GLU A 296 6.00 0.04 -18.90
CA GLU A 296 6.89 0.25 -20.05
C GLU A 296 7.90 -0.89 -20.17
N TRP A 297 8.62 -1.17 -19.10
CA TRP A 297 9.64 -2.18 -19.03
C TRP A 297 9.10 -3.58 -19.37
N LEU A 298 8.00 -3.98 -18.78
CA LEU A 298 7.34 -5.25 -19.05
C LEU A 298 6.79 -5.35 -20.48
N THR A 299 6.48 -4.21 -21.11
CA THR A 299 5.93 -4.19 -22.46
C THR A 299 7.01 -4.20 -23.53
N LEU A 300 8.10 -3.47 -23.32
CA LEU A 300 9.18 -3.31 -24.32
C LEU A 300 10.13 -4.51 -24.35
N TYR A 301 10.35 -5.18 -23.23
CA TYR A 301 11.33 -6.26 -23.16
C TYR A 301 10.68 -7.65 -23.18
N ASN A 302 11.09 -8.46 -24.16
CA ASN A 302 10.67 -9.87 -24.24
C ASN A 302 11.29 -10.74 -23.13
N SER A 303 12.46 -10.37 -22.62
CA SER A 303 13.07 -10.95 -21.42
C SER A 303 12.63 -10.15 -20.21
N LEU A 304 12.29 -10.82 -19.09
CA LEU A 304 11.96 -10.12 -17.86
C LEU A 304 13.25 -9.69 -17.14
N PRO A 305 13.60 -8.40 -17.21
CA PRO A 305 14.68 -7.88 -16.41
C PRO A 305 14.32 -7.94 -14.92
N PRO A 306 15.30 -7.83 -14.01
CA PRO A 306 15.05 -7.74 -12.59
C PRO A 306 14.12 -6.55 -12.27
N VAL A 307 13.21 -6.74 -11.34
CA VAL A 307 12.36 -5.68 -10.77
C VAL A 307 12.88 -5.37 -9.38
N TYR A 308 13.22 -4.12 -9.12
CA TYR A 308 13.68 -3.68 -7.81
C TYR A 308 12.58 -2.93 -7.08
N VAL A 309 12.48 -3.19 -5.77
CA VAL A 309 11.40 -2.66 -4.93
C VAL A 309 12.03 -1.98 -3.72
N THR A 310 11.66 -0.72 -3.48
CA THR A 310 12.10 0.09 -2.34
C THR A 310 10.91 0.48 -1.47
N GLU A 311 11.18 0.97 -0.26
CA GLU A 311 10.15 1.51 0.61
C GLU A 311 9.73 2.92 0.18
N SER A 312 10.68 3.77 -0.20
CA SER A 312 10.44 5.18 -0.52
C SER A 312 10.79 5.56 -1.95
N GLU A 313 10.19 6.65 -2.43
CA GLU A 313 10.43 7.22 -3.75
C GLU A 313 11.89 7.71 -3.90
N THR A 314 12.45 8.27 -2.83
CA THR A 314 13.83 8.76 -2.84
C THR A 314 14.82 7.64 -2.99
N ASP A 315 14.59 6.49 -2.32
CA ASP A 315 15.45 5.32 -2.45
C ASP A 315 15.32 4.67 -3.82
N ALA A 316 14.10 4.67 -4.40
CA ALA A 316 13.91 4.20 -5.77
C ALA A 316 14.72 5.03 -6.78
N LEU A 317 14.70 6.34 -6.63
CA LEU A 317 15.44 7.25 -7.50
C LEU A 317 16.95 7.15 -7.27
N ALA A 318 17.40 7.04 -6.02
CA ALA A 318 18.79 6.86 -5.67
C ALA A 318 19.35 5.54 -6.22
N PHE A 319 18.58 4.45 -6.10
CA PHE A 319 18.98 3.15 -6.63
C PHE A 319 19.01 3.13 -8.16
N TYR A 320 18.03 3.77 -8.81
CA TYR A 320 18.03 3.93 -10.26
C TYR A 320 19.28 4.68 -10.75
N ASP A 321 19.62 5.80 -10.10
CA ASP A 321 20.77 6.62 -10.47
C ASP A 321 22.10 5.88 -10.19
N TYR A 322 22.19 5.15 -9.08
CA TYR A 322 23.32 4.28 -8.77
C TYR A 322 23.55 3.22 -9.85
N MET A 323 22.51 2.48 -10.20
CA MET A 323 22.62 1.41 -11.21
C MET A 323 23.03 1.95 -12.56
N ARG A 324 22.53 3.11 -12.94
CA ARG A 324 22.89 3.77 -14.19
C ARG A 324 24.34 4.27 -14.19
N LEU A 325 24.77 4.95 -13.11
CA LEU A 325 26.09 5.60 -13.04
C LEU A 325 27.22 4.61 -12.74
N TYR A 326 27.00 3.70 -11.82
CA TYR A 326 28.05 2.83 -11.29
C TYR A 326 28.03 1.43 -11.86
N GLU A 327 26.86 0.89 -12.18
CA GLU A 327 26.71 -0.43 -12.77
C GLU A 327 26.53 -0.41 -14.30
N GLY A 328 26.29 0.77 -14.90
CA GLY A 328 26.03 0.90 -16.35
C GLY A 328 24.79 0.14 -16.80
N LYS A 329 23.82 -0.04 -15.90
CA LYS A 329 22.61 -0.83 -16.16
C LYS A 329 21.37 0.04 -16.11
N ASP A 330 20.57 -0.04 -17.15
CA ASP A 330 19.20 0.46 -17.11
C ASP A 330 18.36 -0.47 -16.24
N THR A 331 17.62 0.08 -15.28
CA THR A 331 17.04 -0.70 -14.20
C THR A 331 15.62 -0.26 -13.91
N TYR A 332 14.82 -1.21 -13.47
CA TYR A 332 13.46 -0.95 -13.11
C TYR A 332 13.27 -0.92 -11.58
N VAL A 333 12.88 0.21 -11.06
CA VAL A 333 12.68 0.42 -9.61
C VAL A 333 11.30 0.99 -9.33
N VAL A 334 10.57 0.36 -8.44
CA VAL A 334 9.29 0.85 -7.90
C VAL A 334 9.41 1.08 -6.40
N ALA A 335 8.66 2.06 -5.87
CA ALA A 335 8.52 2.22 -4.44
C ALA A 335 7.08 1.91 -3.98
N LEU A 336 6.97 1.33 -2.79
CA LEU A 336 5.69 0.98 -2.16
C LEU A 336 5.16 2.08 -1.23
N GLU A 337 5.88 3.18 -1.09
CA GLU A 337 5.48 4.40 -0.38
C GLU A 337 5.11 4.21 1.10
N GLY A 338 5.84 3.33 1.79
CA GLY A 338 5.64 3.06 3.21
C GLY A 338 4.36 2.31 3.55
N ALA A 339 3.65 1.81 2.54
CA ALA A 339 2.36 1.13 2.69
C ALA A 339 2.46 -0.32 3.15
N SER A 340 3.65 -0.89 3.18
CA SER A 340 3.85 -2.33 3.18
C SER A 340 4.04 -2.95 4.56
N LYS A 341 3.26 -2.54 5.54
CA LYS A 341 3.24 -3.25 6.83
C LYS A 341 2.50 -4.59 6.76
N ASP A 342 1.73 -4.82 5.70
CA ASP A 342 0.93 -6.02 5.49
C ASP A 342 1.18 -6.58 4.07
N GLU A 343 1.51 -7.85 4.00
CA GLU A 343 1.71 -8.60 2.76
C GLU A 343 0.47 -8.67 1.86
N ASN A 344 -0.72 -8.35 2.38
CA ASN A 344 -1.97 -8.26 1.63
C ASN A 344 -2.33 -6.83 1.21
N SER A 345 -1.45 -5.86 1.45
CA SER A 345 -1.72 -4.47 1.09
C SER A 345 -2.01 -4.32 -0.40
N LEU A 346 -2.88 -3.37 -0.75
CA LEU A 346 -3.27 -3.12 -2.14
C LEU A 346 -2.08 -2.82 -3.04
N VAL A 347 -1.09 -2.11 -2.50
CA VAL A 347 0.13 -1.74 -3.24
C VAL A 347 0.94 -2.98 -3.63
N ILE A 348 1.09 -3.96 -2.72
CA ILE A 348 1.75 -5.24 -3.02
C ILE A 348 0.94 -6.03 -4.02
N ARG A 349 -0.39 -6.04 -3.90
CA ARG A 349 -1.26 -6.69 -4.89
C ARG A 349 -1.15 -6.05 -6.27
N GLU A 350 -1.04 -4.73 -6.35
CA GLU A 350 -0.80 -4.01 -7.61
C GLU A 350 0.55 -4.40 -8.23
N LEU A 351 1.60 -4.48 -7.41
CA LEU A 351 2.91 -4.95 -7.84
C LEU A 351 2.85 -6.36 -8.41
N LEU A 352 2.24 -7.29 -7.68
CA LEU A 352 2.08 -8.69 -8.11
C LEU A 352 1.30 -8.77 -9.42
N LYS A 353 0.18 -8.07 -9.55
CA LYS A 353 -0.62 -8.03 -10.79
C LYS A 353 0.17 -7.47 -11.97
N ALA A 354 0.92 -6.38 -11.76
CA ALA A 354 1.73 -5.78 -12.81
C ALA A 354 2.79 -6.75 -13.35
N ILE A 355 3.37 -7.58 -12.47
CA ILE A 355 4.38 -8.57 -12.85
C ILE A 355 3.73 -9.82 -13.49
N GLU A 356 2.53 -10.21 -13.05
CA GLU A 356 1.79 -11.38 -13.57
C GLU A 356 1.27 -11.22 -15.01
N ILE A 357 1.11 -9.98 -15.51
CA ILE A 357 0.55 -9.70 -16.86
C ILE A 357 1.17 -10.54 -17.98
N LYS A 358 2.42 -10.99 -17.81
CA LYS A 358 3.09 -11.85 -18.79
C LYS A 358 3.29 -13.32 -18.37
N GLY A 359 2.71 -13.73 -17.25
CA GLY A 359 2.83 -15.12 -16.75
C GLY A 359 4.26 -15.55 -16.44
N LYS A 360 5.18 -14.61 -16.35
CA LYS A 360 6.60 -14.83 -16.07
C LYS A 360 6.94 -14.26 -14.69
N ARG A 361 7.92 -14.85 -14.03
CA ARG A 361 8.38 -14.44 -12.69
C ARG A 361 9.79 -13.89 -12.76
N PRO A 362 9.96 -12.54 -12.82
CA PRO A 362 11.28 -11.92 -12.83
C PRO A 362 12.04 -12.17 -11.54
N LEU A 363 13.32 -11.86 -11.53
CA LEU A 363 14.07 -11.69 -10.28
C LEU A 363 13.57 -10.42 -9.58
N ILE A 364 13.32 -10.52 -8.28
CA ILE A 364 12.91 -9.40 -7.42
C ILE A 364 14.10 -9.02 -6.54
N GLY A 365 14.55 -7.79 -6.64
CA GLY A 365 15.52 -7.19 -5.74
C GLY A 365 14.81 -6.30 -4.72
N VAL A 366 14.87 -6.63 -3.45
CA VAL A 366 14.32 -5.79 -2.38
C VAL A 366 15.43 -4.91 -1.83
N VAL A 367 15.38 -3.65 -2.17
CA VAL A 367 16.33 -2.61 -1.75
C VAL A 367 15.81 -2.03 -0.44
N LYS A 368 16.43 -2.40 0.68
CA LYS A 368 15.93 -2.09 2.02
C LYS A 368 16.84 -1.16 2.80
N ASP A 369 16.32 -0.46 3.80
CA ASP A 369 17.11 0.27 4.78
C ASP A 369 17.89 -0.69 5.69
N ALA A 370 19.02 -0.24 6.22
CA ALA A 370 19.86 -1.01 7.14
C ALA A 370 19.38 -0.87 8.60
N ASP A 371 18.07 -1.04 8.81
CA ASP A 371 17.45 -0.99 10.12
C ASP A 371 16.34 -2.04 10.26
N GLU A 372 15.74 -2.14 11.45
CA GLU A 372 14.67 -3.10 11.73
C GLU A 372 13.43 -2.90 10.82
N ALA A 373 13.12 -1.67 10.45
CA ALA A 373 12.00 -1.38 9.55
C ALA A 373 12.28 -1.95 8.15
N GLY A 374 13.50 -1.80 7.64
CA GLY A 374 13.95 -2.39 6.38
C GLY A 374 13.94 -3.91 6.41
N ASP A 375 14.33 -4.54 7.53
CA ASP A 375 14.23 -5.99 7.70
C ASP A 375 12.77 -6.49 7.66
N ASN A 376 11.88 -5.75 8.30
CA ASN A 376 10.45 -6.06 8.29
C ASN A 376 9.83 -5.86 6.90
N PHE A 377 10.26 -4.84 6.17
CA PHE A 377 9.90 -4.60 4.79
C PHE A 377 10.30 -5.78 3.89
N TYR A 378 11.56 -6.21 3.96
CA TYR A 378 12.06 -7.36 3.20
C TYR A 378 11.25 -8.63 3.51
N LYS A 379 11.07 -8.97 4.79
CA LYS A 379 10.31 -10.15 5.22
C LYS A 379 8.85 -10.13 4.74
N THR A 380 8.24 -8.95 4.73
CA THR A 380 6.86 -8.76 4.26
C THR A 380 6.75 -9.04 2.76
N LEU A 381 7.64 -8.46 1.96
CA LEU A 381 7.68 -8.72 0.53
C LEU A 381 8.00 -10.17 0.20
N GLN A 382 8.98 -10.74 0.90
CA GLN A 382 9.35 -12.15 0.74
C GLN A 382 8.12 -13.06 0.94
N ARG A 383 7.36 -12.87 2.03
CA ARG A 383 6.12 -13.62 2.27
C ARG A 383 5.08 -13.43 1.18
N ALA A 384 4.87 -12.16 0.73
CA ALA A 384 3.91 -11.85 -0.33
C ALA A 384 4.27 -12.54 -1.64
N PHE A 385 5.53 -12.49 -2.05
CA PHE A 385 6.01 -13.16 -3.26
C PHE A 385 5.95 -14.68 -3.15
N TYR A 386 6.26 -15.27 -1.99
CA TYR A 386 6.11 -16.72 -1.77
C TYR A 386 4.66 -17.16 -1.89
N LYS A 387 3.72 -16.43 -1.28
CA LYS A 387 2.28 -16.70 -1.42
C LYS A 387 1.82 -16.63 -2.87
N ALA A 388 2.40 -15.73 -3.66
CA ALA A 388 2.14 -15.62 -5.09
C ALA A 388 2.94 -16.63 -5.95
N GLY A 389 3.69 -17.54 -5.30
CA GLY A 389 4.38 -18.66 -5.95
C GLY A 389 5.75 -18.33 -6.53
N TRP A 390 6.41 -17.26 -6.07
CA TRP A 390 7.84 -17.04 -6.39
C TRP A 390 8.72 -18.02 -5.62
N HIS A 391 9.74 -18.56 -6.30
CA HIS A 391 10.75 -19.37 -5.64
C HIS A 391 11.75 -18.47 -4.92
N GLU A 392 12.29 -18.92 -3.78
CA GLU A 392 13.24 -18.16 -2.94
C GLU A 392 14.43 -17.61 -3.72
N SER A 393 14.99 -18.41 -4.62
CA SER A 393 16.12 -17.98 -5.47
C SER A 393 15.82 -16.75 -6.35
N LYS A 394 14.55 -16.39 -6.51
CA LYS A 394 14.10 -15.24 -7.30
C LYS A 394 13.94 -13.96 -6.49
N ILE A 395 14.07 -14.03 -5.16
CA ILE A 395 13.91 -12.87 -4.27
C ILE A 395 15.26 -12.61 -3.61
N LYS A 396 15.82 -11.44 -3.85
CA LYS A 396 17.15 -11.04 -3.36
C LYS A 396 17.02 -9.82 -2.46
N GLU A 397 17.66 -9.89 -1.31
CA GLU A 397 17.91 -8.75 -0.44
C GLU A 397 19.06 -7.90 -1.02
N ILE A 398 18.91 -6.58 -1.00
CA ILE A 398 19.92 -5.63 -1.48
C ILE A 398 20.10 -4.55 -0.42
N CYS A 399 21.24 -4.60 0.27
CA CYS A 399 21.61 -3.65 1.31
C CYS A 399 23.13 -3.59 1.50
N PRO A 400 23.94 -3.36 0.44
CA PRO A 400 25.40 -3.35 0.55
C PRO A 400 25.94 -2.21 1.44
N TRP A 401 25.17 -1.15 1.65
CA TRP A 401 25.52 -0.02 2.50
C TRP A 401 25.55 -0.35 3.99
N ALA A 402 24.88 -1.41 4.43
CA ALA A 402 24.93 -1.86 5.83
C ALA A 402 26.37 -2.16 6.30
N GLU A 403 27.21 -2.75 5.42
CA GLU A 403 28.62 -3.06 5.73
C GLU A 403 29.46 -1.79 5.93
N LEU A 404 29.03 -0.66 5.36
CA LEU A 404 29.65 0.65 5.51
C LEU A 404 29.09 1.47 6.68
N GLY A 405 28.11 0.92 7.43
CA GLY A 405 27.42 1.62 8.50
C GLY A 405 26.49 2.74 8.03
N LEU A 406 26.12 2.74 6.75
CA LEU A 406 25.18 3.71 6.16
C LEU A 406 23.75 3.21 6.30
N LYS A 407 22.80 4.13 6.40
CA LYS A 407 21.42 3.78 6.72
C LYS A 407 20.62 3.31 5.50
N ASP A 408 20.64 4.07 4.43
CA ASP A 408 19.75 3.90 3.28
C ASP A 408 20.48 4.06 1.94
N MET A 409 19.75 3.86 0.86
CA MET A 409 20.28 3.97 -0.50
C MET A 409 20.70 5.41 -0.86
N GLY A 410 20.06 6.41 -0.30
CA GLY A 410 20.42 7.82 -0.52
C GLY A 410 21.79 8.13 0.08
N ASP A 411 22.04 7.69 1.32
CA ASP A 411 23.34 7.81 1.98
C ASP A 411 24.43 7.07 1.19
N TYR A 412 24.11 5.88 0.66
CA TYR A 412 25.05 5.10 -0.14
C TYR A 412 25.39 5.79 -1.47
N LEU A 413 24.40 6.32 -2.19
CA LEU A 413 24.65 7.05 -3.43
C LEU A 413 25.54 8.28 -3.18
N LYS A 414 25.27 9.02 -2.10
CA LYS A 414 26.09 10.16 -1.69
C LYS A 414 27.54 9.73 -1.40
N TYR A 415 27.73 8.68 -0.62
CA TYR A 415 29.03 8.08 -0.35
C TYR A 415 29.77 7.72 -1.64
N MET A 416 29.10 7.07 -2.58
CA MET A 416 29.69 6.67 -3.87
C MET A 416 30.11 7.88 -4.71
N ARG A 417 29.34 8.97 -4.70
CA ARG A 417 29.69 10.20 -5.41
C ARG A 417 30.92 10.89 -4.81
N GLU A 418 31.05 10.87 -3.48
CA GLU A 418 32.19 11.45 -2.78
C GLU A 418 33.49 10.65 -2.96
N HIS A 419 33.40 9.31 -2.97
CA HIS A 419 34.59 8.42 -2.98
C HIS A 419 34.92 7.82 -4.35
N ASN A 420 33.95 7.82 -5.28
CA ASN A 420 34.13 7.33 -6.64
C ASN A 420 33.34 8.22 -7.62
N PRO A 421 33.74 9.50 -7.77
CA PRO A 421 33.01 10.43 -8.61
C PRO A 421 32.94 9.94 -10.05
N LYS A 422 31.75 9.91 -10.62
CA LYS A 422 31.50 9.65 -12.03
C LYS A 422 30.72 10.82 -12.61
N ASP A 423 31.08 11.23 -13.81
CA ASP A 423 30.32 12.23 -14.55
C ASP A 423 28.93 11.65 -14.88
N ASP A 424 27.92 12.51 -14.83
CA ASP A 424 26.61 12.14 -15.32
C ASP A 424 26.72 11.73 -16.79
N PRO A 425 26.18 10.56 -17.18
CA PRO A 425 26.23 10.14 -18.58
C PRO A 425 25.56 11.20 -19.46
N PRO A 426 26.08 11.40 -20.68
CA PRO A 426 25.45 12.32 -21.62
C PRO A 426 23.98 11.97 -21.78
N THR A 427 23.14 13.00 -21.89
CA THR A 427 21.72 12.82 -22.17
C THR A 427 21.58 12.28 -23.56
N ASP A 428 21.09 11.05 -23.70
CA ASP A 428 20.39 10.71 -24.93
C ASP A 428 19.14 11.61 -24.99
N THR A 429 19.19 12.57 -25.89
CA THR A 429 18.17 13.56 -26.20
C THR A 429 16.95 12.91 -26.84
#